data_7565684df186043d592f734307c70a3c
#
_entry.id   7565684df186043d592f734307c70a3c
#
_cell.length_a   1.000
_cell.length_b   1.000
_cell.length_c   1.000
_cell.angle_alpha   90.00
_cell.angle_beta   90.00
_cell.angle_gamma   90.00
#
_symmetry.space_group_name_H-M   'P 1'
#
loop_
_entity.id
_entity.type
_entity.pdbx_description
1 polymer ?
#
loop_
_entity_poly.entity_id
_entity_poly.type
_entity_poly.pdbx_seq_one_letter_code
_entity_poly.pdbx_strand_id
1 'polypeptide(L)'
;MSDGRETDGTAEGSSAGTYVEDDYQRDTTYISDRIVAEGAEGDGSNGRWPVEPGRYRLVVSRACPWANRTIIVRRLLGLEDVISMGVCGPTHDADSWTFDKDPDGLDPVLGIPRIKDAYLRRDPEYSRGITVPAVVDVPSGAVVTNDFPTITLDFSTQWGQYHREGAPQLYPEHLRDEIDEVNKRVYTEINNGVYRCGFAGTQESYEKAYDRLFAALDWVSARLEGQRYLVGDTITEADVRLFTTLARFDAVYHGHFKCNRAKLSEMPVLWAYARDLFQTPGFGDTTDFTDIKRHYYEVHTDINPTKVVPLGPDLWNWARPHGREVFGGRPFGDGTPPGPPAEGEKVSFERNPLLGLDGMFIRG
;
A
#
# COMPACT_ATOMS: atom_id res chain seq x y z
N MET A 1 35.88 24.18 -13.86
CA MET A 1 34.49 24.40 -14.23
C MET A 1 33.80 23.08 -13.95
N SER A 2 33.22 22.95 -12.77
CA SER A 2 32.49 21.76 -12.32
C SER A 2 31.04 21.94 -12.75
N ASP A 3 30.61 21.08 -13.64
CA ASP A 3 29.23 21.03 -14.12
C ASP A 3 28.40 20.34 -13.05
N GLY A 4 27.67 21.14 -12.28
CA GLY A 4 26.73 20.65 -11.26
C GLY A 4 25.45 20.19 -11.95
N ARG A 5 25.33 18.88 -12.19
CA ARG A 5 24.04 18.28 -12.46
C ARG A 5 23.32 18.09 -11.12
N GLU A 6 22.31 18.91 -10.88
CA GLU A 6 21.28 18.61 -9.90
C GLU A 6 20.59 17.30 -10.31
N THR A 7 20.71 16.27 -9.49
CA THR A 7 19.97 15.02 -9.65
C THR A 7 18.55 15.29 -9.22
N ASP A 8 17.66 15.40 -10.20
CA ASP A 8 16.21 15.47 -10.00
C ASP A 8 15.75 14.13 -9.42
N GLY A 9 15.47 14.10 -8.13
CA GLY A 9 15.03 12.91 -7.40
C GLY A 9 13.64 12.50 -7.85
N THR A 10 13.56 11.55 -8.78
CA THR A 10 12.30 11.04 -9.31
C THR A 10 11.61 10.11 -8.31
N ALA A 11 10.52 10.59 -7.71
CA ALA A 11 9.64 9.78 -6.89
C ALA A 11 8.94 8.67 -7.71
N GLU A 12 8.65 7.53 -7.09
CA GLU A 12 7.79 6.49 -7.67
C GLU A 12 6.47 7.11 -8.15
N GLY A 13 6.24 7.14 -9.46
CA GLY A 13 5.04 7.71 -10.05
C GLY A 13 5.29 8.81 -11.09
N SER A 14 6.51 9.29 -11.25
CA SER A 14 6.87 10.13 -12.36
C SER A 14 7.37 9.29 -13.54
N SER A 15 6.93 9.59 -14.74
CA SER A 15 7.34 9.13 -16.09
C SER A 15 8.40 8.00 -16.11
N ALA A 16 8.45 7.19 -17.14
CA ALA A 16 9.46 6.14 -17.36
C ALA A 16 10.88 6.68 -17.07
N GLY A 17 11.22 6.77 -15.78
CA GLY A 17 12.45 7.35 -15.25
C GLY A 17 13.45 6.28 -14.88
N THR A 18 14.67 6.70 -14.66
CA THR A 18 15.71 5.87 -14.04
C THR A 18 15.45 5.81 -12.55
N TYR A 19 15.27 4.60 -12.01
CA TYR A 19 15.02 4.37 -10.57
C TYR A 19 16.30 4.09 -9.79
N VAL A 20 17.35 3.66 -10.50
CA VAL A 20 18.64 3.27 -9.89
C VAL A 20 19.43 4.51 -9.53
N GLU A 21 19.78 4.62 -8.23
CA GLU A 21 20.59 5.70 -7.66
C GLU A 21 21.72 5.11 -6.81
N ASP A 22 22.83 5.84 -6.64
CA ASP A 22 23.95 5.37 -5.82
C ASP A 22 23.52 5.05 -4.38
N ASP A 23 22.68 5.89 -3.77
CA ASP A 23 22.02 5.66 -2.48
C ASP A 23 20.56 6.14 -2.55
N TYR A 24 19.66 5.25 -2.92
CA TYR A 24 18.26 5.57 -3.11
C TYR A 24 17.61 6.14 -1.86
N GLN A 25 17.00 7.31 -2.01
CA GLN A 25 16.19 7.98 -0.99
C GLN A 25 14.80 8.30 -1.55
N ARG A 26 13.77 7.90 -0.81
CA ARG A 26 12.40 8.25 -1.18
C ARG A 26 12.13 9.74 -0.93
N ASP A 27 11.57 10.44 -1.92
CA ASP A 27 10.99 11.75 -1.68
C ASP A 27 9.76 11.60 -0.75
N THR A 28 9.80 12.31 0.36
CA THR A 28 8.73 12.33 1.38
C THR A 28 8.00 13.67 1.45
N THR A 29 8.17 14.50 0.43
CA THR A 29 7.46 15.78 0.34
C THR A 29 6.07 15.54 -0.26
N TYR A 30 5.06 15.50 0.59
CA TYR A 30 3.68 15.23 0.22
C TYR A 30 2.82 16.49 0.28
N ILE A 31 1.67 16.47 -0.43
CA ILE A 31 0.53 17.32 -0.11
C ILE A 31 -0.06 16.70 1.16
N SER A 32 0.09 17.39 2.30
CA SER A 32 -0.14 16.82 3.64
C SER A 32 -1.34 17.43 4.37
N ASP A 33 -2.31 17.95 3.61
CA ASP A 33 -3.59 18.37 4.18
C ASP A 33 -4.27 17.16 4.86
N ARG A 34 -5.07 17.44 5.87
CA ARG A 34 -5.72 16.42 6.68
C ARG A 34 -7.24 16.45 6.50
N ILE A 35 -7.88 15.28 6.52
CA ILE A 35 -9.35 15.19 6.60
C ILE A 35 -9.70 14.89 8.06
N VAL A 36 -10.30 15.85 8.74
CA VAL A 36 -10.47 15.84 10.19
C VAL A 36 -11.91 16.10 10.60
N ALA A 37 -12.33 15.52 11.73
CA ALA A 37 -13.68 15.65 12.23
C ALA A 37 -13.99 17.05 12.76
N GLU A 38 -12.97 17.77 13.27
CA GLU A 38 -13.14 19.08 13.88
C GLU A 38 -12.09 20.08 13.37
N GLY A 39 -12.45 21.36 13.35
CA GLY A 39 -11.55 22.47 13.02
C GLY A 39 -11.14 22.53 11.55
N ALA A 40 -11.96 21.97 10.65
CA ALA A 40 -11.77 22.04 9.21
C ALA A 40 -12.52 23.24 8.61
N GLU A 41 -11.92 23.84 7.57
CA GLU A 41 -12.61 24.77 6.69
C GLU A 41 -13.21 23.99 5.51
N GLY A 42 -14.39 24.38 5.04
CA GLY A 42 -15.12 23.63 4.00
C GLY A 42 -14.40 23.52 2.66
N ASP A 43 -13.50 24.44 2.38
CA ASP A 43 -12.65 24.51 1.19
C ASP A 43 -11.20 24.05 1.41
N GLY A 44 -10.87 23.62 2.64
CA GLY A 44 -9.51 23.21 3.00
C GLY A 44 -8.48 24.31 3.05
N SER A 45 -8.90 25.60 3.10
CA SER A 45 -8.00 26.76 3.05
C SER A 45 -7.00 26.81 4.20
N ASN A 46 -7.31 26.15 5.32
CA ASN A 46 -6.40 26.02 6.48
C ASN A 46 -5.61 24.68 6.49
N GLY A 47 -5.59 23.94 5.39
CA GLY A 47 -4.97 22.61 5.29
C GLY A 47 -5.74 21.49 6.01
N ARG A 48 -7.00 21.75 6.41
CA ARG A 48 -7.87 20.83 7.13
C ARG A 48 -9.22 20.76 6.42
N TRP A 49 -9.58 19.58 5.95
CA TRP A 49 -10.79 19.30 5.21
C TRP A 49 -11.81 18.59 6.11
N PRO A 50 -13.12 18.84 5.96
CA PRO A 50 -14.14 18.21 6.79
C PRO A 50 -14.31 16.73 6.45
N VAL A 51 -14.63 15.92 7.47
CA VAL A 51 -15.13 14.56 7.27
C VAL A 51 -16.55 14.62 6.74
N GLU A 52 -16.74 14.33 5.45
CA GLU A 52 -18.00 14.44 4.73
C GLU A 52 -18.22 13.22 3.83
N PRO A 53 -19.30 12.45 4.01
CA PRO A 53 -19.54 11.24 3.24
C PRO A 53 -19.81 11.55 1.77
N GLY A 54 -19.24 10.75 0.87
CA GLY A 54 -19.41 10.90 -0.58
C GLY A 54 -18.59 12.04 -1.22
N ARG A 55 -17.91 12.85 -0.41
CA ARG A 55 -17.13 13.99 -0.91
C ARG A 55 -15.80 13.61 -1.51
N TYR A 56 -15.17 12.52 -1.02
CA TYR A 56 -13.80 12.17 -1.37
C TYR A 56 -13.72 10.92 -2.21
N ARG A 57 -12.73 10.91 -3.10
CA ARG A 57 -12.35 9.75 -3.90
C ARG A 57 -10.92 9.36 -3.58
N LEU A 58 -10.73 8.14 -3.10
CA LEU A 58 -9.43 7.53 -2.90
C LEU A 58 -8.94 6.98 -4.24
N VAL A 59 -7.90 7.59 -4.82
CA VAL A 59 -7.28 7.12 -6.06
C VAL A 59 -6.08 6.25 -5.72
N VAL A 60 -6.06 5.04 -6.28
CA VAL A 60 -5.09 3.99 -5.97
C VAL A 60 -4.60 3.28 -7.24
N SER A 61 -3.48 2.56 -7.12
CA SER A 61 -3.16 1.43 -7.98
C SER A 61 -2.99 0.19 -7.09
N ARG A 62 -3.58 -0.94 -7.49
CA ARG A 62 -3.45 -2.19 -6.72
C ARG A 62 -2.02 -2.74 -6.70
N ALA A 63 -1.20 -2.31 -7.65
CA ALA A 63 0.23 -2.59 -7.67
C ALA A 63 0.99 -1.94 -6.50
N CYS A 64 0.63 -0.70 -6.16
CA CYS A 64 1.35 0.10 -5.17
C CYS A 64 1.13 -0.40 -3.74
N PRO A 65 2.21 -0.71 -2.96
CA PRO A 65 2.07 -1.17 -1.57
C PRO A 65 1.54 -0.06 -0.65
N TRP A 66 1.87 1.20 -0.93
CA TRP A 66 1.41 2.33 -0.16
C TRP A 66 -0.09 2.56 -0.32
N ALA A 67 -0.60 2.41 -1.55
CA ALA A 67 -2.03 2.46 -1.84
C ALA A 67 -2.77 1.24 -1.27
N ASN A 68 -2.17 0.05 -1.28
CA ASN A 68 -2.79 -1.15 -0.72
C ASN A 68 -3.11 -1.01 0.78
N ARG A 69 -2.30 -0.27 1.56
CA ARG A 69 -2.60 0.04 2.97
C ARG A 69 -3.93 0.76 3.10
N THR A 70 -4.15 1.80 2.28
CA THR A 70 -5.37 2.61 2.32
C THR A 70 -6.58 1.80 1.88
N ILE A 71 -6.42 0.89 0.91
CA ILE A 71 -7.49 -0.03 0.50
C ILE A 71 -7.85 -0.97 1.65
N ILE A 72 -6.86 -1.59 2.30
CA ILE A 72 -7.07 -2.50 3.44
C ILE A 72 -7.80 -1.78 4.57
N VAL A 73 -7.31 -0.62 4.99
CA VAL A 73 -7.91 0.14 6.11
C VAL A 73 -9.33 0.58 5.77
N ARG A 74 -9.56 1.15 4.57
CA ARG A 74 -10.90 1.54 4.09
C ARG A 74 -11.86 0.34 4.16
N ARG A 75 -11.39 -0.83 3.74
CA ARG A 75 -12.13 -2.09 3.71
C ARG A 75 -12.44 -2.63 5.11
N LEU A 76 -11.45 -2.65 6.01
CA LEU A 76 -11.63 -3.12 7.39
C LEU A 76 -12.59 -2.24 8.18
N LEU A 77 -12.55 -0.94 7.95
CA LEU A 77 -13.39 0.05 8.63
C LEU A 77 -14.79 0.21 7.99
N GLY A 78 -15.03 -0.35 6.79
CA GLY A 78 -16.31 -0.26 6.09
C GLY A 78 -16.59 1.13 5.54
N LEU A 79 -15.56 1.82 5.05
CA LEU A 79 -15.69 3.18 4.51
C LEU A 79 -16.02 3.22 3.01
N GLU A 80 -16.38 2.07 2.40
CA GLU A 80 -16.62 1.95 0.97
C GLU A 80 -17.78 2.81 0.48
N ASP A 81 -18.83 2.94 1.29
CA ASP A 81 -20.02 3.72 0.94
C ASP A 81 -19.83 5.24 1.13
N VAL A 82 -18.78 5.67 1.85
CA VAL A 82 -18.54 7.08 2.18
C VAL A 82 -17.31 7.69 1.52
N ILE A 83 -16.36 6.85 1.12
CA ILE A 83 -15.15 7.25 0.36
C ILE A 83 -15.10 6.37 -0.87
N SER A 84 -15.45 6.89 -2.04
CA SER A 84 -15.39 6.14 -3.30
C SER A 84 -13.92 5.84 -3.69
N MET A 85 -13.70 4.80 -4.53
CA MET A 85 -12.36 4.42 -4.95
C MET A 85 -12.22 4.46 -6.47
N GLY A 86 -11.16 5.13 -6.98
CA GLY A 86 -10.69 5.10 -8.36
C GLY A 86 -9.44 4.23 -8.49
N VAL A 87 -9.40 3.33 -9.45
CA VAL A 87 -8.30 2.37 -9.60
C VAL A 87 -7.56 2.62 -10.90
N CYS A 88 -6.37 3.20 -10.80
CA CYS A 88 -5.44 3.32 -11.93
C CYS A 88 -4.94 1.93 -12.37
N GLY A 89 -4.51 1.84 -13.61
CA GLY A 89 -3.82 0.67 -14.16
C GLY A 89 -2.54 0.31 -13.40
N PRO A 90 -1.97 -0.87 -13.65
CA PRO A 90 -0.74 -1.30 -12.99
C PRO A 90 0.49 -0.56 -13.50
N THR A 91 0.44 -0.07 -14.73
CA THR A 91 1.51 0.68 -15.35
C THR A 91 1.09 2.14 -15.49
N HIS A 92 2.05 3.02 -15.50
CA HIS A 92 1.86 4.44 -15.81
C HIS A 92 2.53 4.78 -17.15
N ASP A 93 2.07 5.84 -17.79
CA ASP A 93 2.74 6.39 -18.98
C ASP A 93 3.85 7.39 -18.60
N ALA A 94 4.33 8.15 -19.59
CA ALA A 94 5.37 9.14 -19.35
C ALA A 94 4.93 10.30 -18.43
N ASP A 95 3.63 10.51 -18.31
CA ASP A 95 3.06 11.61 -17.52
C ASP A 95 2.67 11.20 -16.10
N SER A 96 1.91 10.12 -15.95
CA SER A 96 1.53 9.59 -14.63
C SER A 96 0.68 8.30 -14.72
N TRP A 97 0.07 7.92 -13.61
CA TRP A 97 -0.90 6.85 -13.51
C TRP A 97 -2.17 7.17 -14.31
N THR A 98 -2.64 6.19 -15.10
CA THR A 98 -3.77 6.29 -16.03
C THR A 98 -4.97 5.49 -15.55
N PHE A 99 -6.17 5.86 -16.01
CA PHE A 99 -7.41 5.12 -15.77
C PHE A 99 -7.75 4.24 -16.98
N ASP A 100 -6.76 3.60 -17.57
CA ASP A 100 -6.84 2.78 -18.79
C ASP A 100 -7.74 1.54 -18.66
N LYS A 101 -8.15 1.17 -17.46
CA LYS A 101 -9.10 0.08 -17.19
C LYS A 101 -10.56 0.54 -17.11
N ASP A 102 -10.77 1.83 -16.98
CA ASP A 102 -12.12 2.41 -16.90
C ASP A 102 -12.70 2.66 -18.30
N PRO A 103 -14.04 2.74 -18.45
CA PRO A 103 -14.67 3.09 -19.71
C PRO A 103 -14.11 4.40 -20.27
N ASP A 104 -13.84 4.41 -21.57
CA ASP A 104 -13.27 5.56 -22.29
C ASP A 104 -11.90 6.03 -21.76
N GLY A 105 -11.24 5.26 -20.89
CA GLY A 105 -9.98 5.61 -20.26
C GLY A 105 -10.07 6.79 -19.27
N LEU A 106 -11.26 7.01 -18.69
CA LEU A 106 -11.53 8.11 -17.76
C LEU A 106 -12.02 7.56 -16.42
N ASP A 107 -11.54 8.14 -15.31
CA ASP A 107 -12.16 7.87 -14.02
C ASP A 107 -13.65 8.28 -14.05
N PRO A 108 -14.60 7.38 -13.74
CA PRO A 108 -16.02 7.62 -13.92
C PRO A 108 -16.61 8.71 -13.02
N VAL A 109 -15.88 9.12 -11.95
CA VAL A 109 -16.33 10.17 -11.02
C VAL A 109 -15.63 11.49 -11.30
N LEU A 110 -14.32 11.46 -11.53
CA LEU A 110 -13.51 12.67 -11.73
C LEU A 110 -13.47 13.13 -13.19
N GLY A 111 -13.81 12.25 -14.15
CA GLY A 111 -13.80 12.55 -15.59
C GLY A 111 -12.39 12.87 -16.14
N ILE A 112 -11.35 12.34 -15.54
CA ILE A 112 -9.95 12.59 -15.90
C ILE A 112 -9.26 11.31 -16.40
N PRO A 113 -8.36 11.39 -17.39
CA PRO A 113 -7.62 10.23 -17.90
C PRO A 113 -6.40 9.86 -17.02
N ARG A 114 -5.90 10.81 -16.23
CA ARG A 114 -4.71 10.64 -15.38
C ARG A 114 -4.87 11.35 -14.05
N ILE A 115 -4.31 10.76 -13.00
CA ILE A 115 -4.32 11.40 -11.67
C ILE A 115 -3.51 12.72 -11.66
N LYS A 116 -2.56 12.90 -12.57
CA LYS A 116 -1.83 14.16 -12.76
C LYS A 116 -2.76 15.37 -12.86
N ASP A 117 -3.89 15.22 -13.54
CA ASP A 117 -4.85 16.31 -13.71
C ASP A 117 -5.40 16.81 -12.36
N ALA A 118 -5.61 15.91 -11.41
CA ALA A 118 -6.05 16.30 -10.06
C ALA A 118 -4.93 17.01 -9.25
N TYR A 119 -3.67 16.60 -9.44
CA TYR A 119 -2.53 17.31 -8.86
C TYR A 119 -2.39 18.72 -9.41
N LEU A 120 -2.49 18.89 -10.73
CA LEU A 120 -2.40 20.21 -11.38
C LEU A 120 -3.61 21.11 -11.08
N ARG A 121 -4.78 20.54 -10.75
CA ARG A 121 -5.91 21.33 -10.21
C ARG A 121 -5.63 21.84 -8.81
N ARG A 122 -4.86 21.10 -8.00
CA ARG A 122 -4.42 21.55 -6.67
C ARG A 122 -3.34 22.63 -6.76
N ASP A 123 -2.34 22.40 -7.61
CA ASP A 123 -1.21 23.29 -7.82
C ASP A 123 -0.78 23.20 -9.29
N PRO A 124 -1.07 24.21 -10.11
CA PRO A 124 -0.71 24.22 -11.53
C PRO A 124 0.81 24.12 -11.80
N GLU A 125 1.63 24.50 -10.81
CA GLU A 125 3.10 24.41 -10.87
C GLU A 125 3.66 23.16 -10.17
N TYR A 126 2.81 22.17 -9.86
CA TYR A 126 3.24 20.96 -9.17
C TYR A 126 4.29 20.18 -9.97
N SER A 127 5.51 20.17 -9.48
CA SER A 127 6.69 19.61 -10.15
C SER A 127 7.26 18.36 -9.49
N ARG A 128 6.59 17.87 -8.44
CA ARG A 128 6.99 16.64 -7.74
C ARG A 128 6.40 15.39 -8.40
N GLY A 129 6.80 14.20 -7.93
CA GLY A 129 6.27 12.94 -8.41
C GLY A 129 4.76 12.81 -8.19
N ILE A 130 4.08 12.36 -9.23
CA ILE A 130 2.64 12.06 -9.20
C ILE A 130 2.45 10.67 -8.62
N THR A 131 2.01 10.59 -7.37
CA THR A 131 1.95 9.33 -6.61
C THR A 131 0.53 8.88 -6.31
N VAL A 132 0.39 7.59 -6.02
CA VAL A 132 -0.80 6.97 -5.41
C VAL A 132 -0.35 6.27 -4.11
N PRO A 133 -1.20 6.23 -3.05
CA PRO A 133 -2.57 6.73 -3.01
C PRO A 133 -2.64 8.25 -3.03
N ALA A 134 -3.74 8.79 -3.54
CA ALA A 134 -4.11 10.18 -3.38
C ALA A 134 -5.60 10.28 -3.02
N VAL A 135 -5.95 11.19 -2.13
CA VAL A 135 -7.35 11.53 -1.85
C VAL A 135 -7.69 12.80 -2.62
N VAL A 136 -8.76 12.73 -3.40
CA VAL A 136 -9.23 13.83 -4.25
C VAL A 136 -10.57 14.32 -3.73
N ASP A 137 -10.73 15.64 -3.58
CA ASP A 137 -12.00 16.29 -3.32
C ASP A 137 -12.82 16.29 -4.62
N VAL A 138 -13.93 15.56 -4.65
CA VAL A 138 -14.74 15.35 -5.85
C VAL A 138 -15.30 16.68 -6.40
N PRO A 139 -15.84 17.62 -5.59
CA PRO A 139 -16.37 18.88 -6.07
C PRO A 139 -15.34 19.75 -6.82
N SER A 140 -14.10 19.83 -6.32
CA SER A 140 -13.05 20.62 -6.98
C SER A 140 -12.23 19.82 -7.99
N GLY A 141 -12.24 18.49 -7.88
CA GLY A 141 -11.38 17.58 -8.63
C GLY A 141 -9.89 17.71 -8.29
N ALA A 142 -9.55 18.39 -7.19
CA ALA A 142 -8.19 18.62 -6.75
C ALA A 142 -7.72 17.61 -5.70
N VAL A 143 -6.42 17.28 -5.70
CA VAL A 143 -5.83 16.44 -4.63
C VAL A 143 -5.88 17.18 -3.30
N VAL A 144 -6.42 16.49 -2.29
CA VAL A 144 -6.39 16.92 -0.88
C VAL A 144 -5.08 16.49 -0.25
N THR A 145 -4.72 15.23 -0.38
CA THR A 145 -3.51 14.67 0.23
C THR A 145 -3.01 13.43 -0.52
N ASN A 146 -1.70 13.26 -0.57
CA ASN A 146 -1.03 12.01 -0.95
C ASN A 146 -0.08 11.52 0.16
N ASP A 147 -0.23 12.05 1.37
CA ASP A 147 0.52 11.64 2.55
C ASP A 147 0.03 10.27 3.06
N PHE A 148 0.45 9.20 2.37
CA PHE A 148 0.02 7.84 2.68
C PHE A 148 0.32 7.38 4.13
N PRO A 149 1.36 7.86 4.84
CA PRO A 149 1.54 7.56 6.26
C PRO A 149 0.39 8.04 7.14
N THR A 150 -0.24 9.14 6.75
CA THR A 150 -1.27 9.82 7.53
C THR A 150 -2.69 9.44 7.11
N ILE A 151 -2.94 9.16 5.82
CA ILE A 151 -4.27 8.82 5.30
C ILE A 151 -4.93 7.67 6.09
N THR A 152 -4.20 6.59 6.39
CA THR A 152 -4.75 5.44 7.14
C THR A 152 -5.04 5.76 8.59
N LEU A 153 -4.23 6.62 9.21
CA LEU A 153 -4.47 7.12 10.57
C LEU A 153 -5.70 8.02 10.62
N ASP A 154 -5.89 8.88 9.61
CA ASP A 154 -7.11 9.69 9.52
C ASP A 154 -8.34 8.81 9.35
N PHE A 155 -8.31 7.81 8.48
CA PHE A 155 -9.39 6.83 8.34
C PHE A 155 -9.71 6.15 9.67
N SER A 156 -8.70 5.78 10.43
CA SER A 156 -8.85 5.08 11.72
C SER A 156 -9.33 5.97 12.86
N THR A 157 -9.01 7.29 12.84
CA THR A 157 -9.25 8.18 13.99
C THR A 157 -10.27 9.27 13.74
N GLN A 158 -10.43 9.75 12.50
CA GLN A 158 -11.29 10.89 12.18
C GLN A 158 -12.65 10.47 11.63
N TRP A 159 -12.73 9.29 11.00
CA TRP A 159 -13.93 8.78 10.34
C TRP A 159 -14.80 7.86 11.20
N GLY A 160 -14.56 7.80 12.52
CA GLY A 160 -15.19 6.84 13.44
C GLY A 160 -16.72 6.78 13.38
N GLN A 161 -17.41 7.92 13.12
CA GLN A 161 -18.86 7.96 12.98
C GLN A 161 -19.40 7.19 11.75
N TYR A 162 -18.55 6.89 10.78
CA TYR A 162 -18.88 6.17 9.54
C TYR A 162 -18.29 4.75 9.51
N HIS A 163 -17.57 4.34 10.55
CA HIS A 163 -17.09 2.97 10.62
C HIS A 163 -18.29 2.00 10.67
N ARG A 164 -18.18 0.89 9.95
CA ARG A 164 -19.17 -0.18 10.06
C ARG A 164 -19.28 -0.70 11.49
N GLU A 165 -20.44 -1.27 11.83
CA GLU A 165 -20.59 -1.98 13.09
C GLU A 165 -19.60 -3.17 13.16
N GLY A 166 -18.93 -3.30 14.29
CA GLY A 166 -17.91 -4.34 14.49
C GLY A 166 -16.61 -4.10 13.74
N ALA A 167 -16.31 -2.89 13.27
CA ALA A 167 -15.01 -2.53 12.72
C ALA A 167 -13.91 -2.68 13.79
N PRO A 168 -12.69 -3.17 13.43
CA PRO A 168 -11.59 -3.25 14.37
C PRO A 168 -11.03 -1.85 14.71
N GLN A 169 -10.46 -1.72 15.91
CA GLN A 169 -9.67 -0.53 16.25
C GLN A 169 -8.22 -0.72 15.80
N LEU A 170 -7.87 -0.15 14.66
CA LEU A 170 -6.54 -0.33 14.06
C LEU A 170 -5.46 0.53 14.73
N TYR A 171 -5.84 1.60 15.43
CA TYR A 171 -4.92 2.52 16.10
C TYR A 171 -5.44 2.93 17.48
N PRO A 172 -5.63 1.93 18.41
CA PRO A 172 -6.17 2.19 19.74
C PRO A 172 -5.21 3.02 20.58
N GLU A 173 -5.75 3.98 21.34
CA GLU A 173 -4.98 5.01 22.06
C GLU A 173 -3.89 4.42 22.96
N HIS A 174 -4.21 3.37 23.70
CA HIS A 174 -3.28 2.75 24.67
C HIS A 174 -2.13 1.96 24.03
N LEU A 175 -2.14 1.73 22.70
CA LEU A 175 -1.08 1.04 21.96
C LEU A 175 -0.35 1.96 20.97
N ARG A 176 -0.72 3.23 20.84
CA ARG A 176 -0.19 4.12 19.80
C ARG A 176 1.33 4.23 19.84
N ASP A 177 1.90 4.44 21.02
CA ASP A 177 3.35 4.59 21.15
C ASP A 177 4.10 3.35 20.66
N GLU A 178 3.61 2.15 20.98
CA GLU A 178 4.21 0.90 20.52
C GLU A 178 3.99 0.68 19.02
N ILE A 179 2.78 0.97 18.53
CA ILE A 179 2.47 0.90 17.08
C ILE A 179 3.40 1.84 16.31
N ASP A 180 3.61 3.06 16.77
CA ASP A 180 4.44 4.05 16.09
C ASP A 180 5.92 3.65 16.10
N GLU A 181 6.44 3.10 17.20
CA GLU A 181 7.80 2.57 17.27
C GLU A 181 8.01 1.42 16.27
N VAL A 182 7.10 0.45 16.25
CA VAL A 182 7.12 -0.66 15.31
C VAL A 182 7.02 -0.15 13.87
N ASN A 183 6.07 0.75 13.59
CA ASN A 183 5.86 1.33 12.27
C ASN A 183 7.09 2.08 11.76
N LYS A 184 7.76 2.84 12.61
CA LYS A 184 8.99 3.56 12.25
C LYS A 184 10.08 2.61 11.78
N ARG A 185 10.28 1.51 12.50
CA ARG A 185 11.29 0.50 12.11
C ARG A 185 10.89 -0.24 10.84
N VAL A 186 9.65 -0.74 10.78
CA VAL A 186 9.08 -1.42 9.60
C VAL A 186 9.17 -0.53 8.36
N TYR A 187 8.78 0.73 8.47
CA TYR A 187 8.86 1.70 7.37
C TYR A 187 10.29 1.90 6.88
N THR A 188 11.21 2.18 7.80
CA THR A 188 12.58 2.55 7.46
C THR A 188 13.40 1.38 6.94
N GLU A 189 13.27 0.21 7.58
CA GLU A 189 14.18 -0.91 7.37
C GLU A 189 13.60 -2.01 6.47
N ILE A 190 12.27 -2.14 6.40
CA ILE A 190 11.61 -3.17 5.59
C ILE A 190 10.90 -2.55 4.39
N ASN A 191 9.90 -1.67 4.59
CA ASN A 191 9.11 -1.15 3.47
C ASN A 191 9.97 -0.34 2.48
N ASN A 192 10.83 0.56 2.96
CA ASN A 192 11.81 1.24 2.11
C ASN A 192 13.09 0.40 1.91
N GLY A 193 13.38 -0.55 2.79
CA GLY A 193 14.55 -1.41 2.69
C GLY A 193 14.58 -2.22 1.40
N VAL A 194 13.44 -2.78 0.98
CA VAL A 194 13.34 -3.53 -0.28
C VAL A 194 13.64 -2.65 -1.50
N TYR A 195 13.23 -1.38 -1.49
CA TYR A 195 13.52 -0.41 -2.56
C TYR A 195 14.98 0.01 -2.55
N ARG A 196 15.57 0.22 -1.38
CA ARG A 196 17.02 0.49 -1.28
C ARG A 196 17.86 -0.65 -1.81
N CYS A 197 17.45 -1.90 -1.61
CA CYS A 197 18.11 -3.03 -2.27
C CYS A 197 17.91 -3.00 -3.79
N GLY A 198 16.66 -2.79 -4.25
CA GLY A 198 16.29 -2.89 -5.66
C GLY A 198 16.87 -1.80 -6.52
N PHE A 199 16.95 -0.57 -6.00
CA PHE A 199 17.41 0.62 -6.71
C PHE A 199 18.85 1.03 -6.37
N ALA A 200 19.58 0.22 -5.61
CA ALA A 200 20.99 0.48 -5.33
C ALA A 200 21.84 0.51 -6.61
N GLY A 201 22.52 1.61 -6.86
CA GLY A 201 23.42 1.81 -7.99
C GLY A 201 24.84 1.29 -7.74
N THR A 202 25.19 1.00 -6.48
CA THR A 202 26.51 0.49 -6.10
C THR A 202 26.40 -0.79 -5.29
N GLN A 203 27.44 -1.61 -5.33
CA GLN A 203 27.52 -2.84 -4.53
C GLN A 203 27.49 -2.52 -3.03
N GLU A 204 28.19 -1.49 -2.60
CA GLU A 204 28.25 -1.07 -1.19
C GLU A 204 26.86 -0.66 -0.66
N SER A 205 26.13 0.17 -1.41
CA SER A 205 24.76 0.60 -1.04
C SER A 205 23.81 -0.59 -0.97
N TYR A 206 23.93 -1.53 -1.91
CA TYR A 206 23.13 -2.75 -1.91
C TYR A 206 23.40 -3.61 -0.67
N GLU A 207 24.67 -3.92 -0.37
CA GLU A 207 25.03 -4.75 0.78
C GLU A 207 24.56 -4.15 2.09
N LYS A 208 24.75 -2.85 2.28
CA LYS A 208 24.26 -2.13 3.45
C LYS A 208 22.74 -2.17 3.60
N ALA A 209 22.00 -2.00 2.50
CA ALA A 209 20.54 -2.07 2.50
C ALA A 209 20.05 -3.50 2.78
N TYR A 210 20.70 -4.50 2.17
CA TYR A 210 20.42 -5.91 2.33
C TYR A 210 20.59 -6.39 3.77
N ASP A 211 21.71 -6.10 4.41
CA ASP A 211 22.00 -6.48 5.79
C ASP A 211 20.97 -5.85 6.74
N ARG A 212 20.66 -4.59 6.54
CA ARG A 212 19.68 -3.88 7.36
C ARG A 212 18.26 -4.43 7.19
N LEU A 213 17.85 -4.72 5.96
CA LEU A 213 16.55 -5.33 5.65
C LEU A 213 16.39 -6.67 6.36
N PHE A 214 17.37 -7.56 6.22
CA PHE A 214 17.25 -8.90 6.78
C PHE A 214 17.39 -8.94 8.30
N ALA A 215 18.18 -8.06 8.90
CA ALA A 215 18.21 -7.87 10.35
C ALA A 215 16.85 -7.39 10.89
N ALA A 216 16.15 -6.55 10.14
CA ALA A 216 14.80 -6.11 10.51
C ALA A 216 13.75 -7.23 10.34
N LEU A 217 13.85 -8.05 9.30
CA LEU A 217 12.98 -9.22 9.12
C LEU A 217 13.20 -10.27 10.23
N ASP A 218 14.45 -10.48 10.64
CA ASP A 218 14.77 -11.35 11.79
C ASP A 218 14.18 -10.81 13.09
N TRP A 219 14.25 -9.50 13.31
CA TRP A 219 13.62 -8.87 14.47
C TRP A 219 12.09 -9.03 14.47
N VAL A 220 11.44 -8.84 13.32
CA VAL A 220 9.99 -9.09 13.19
C VAL A 220 9.68 -10.56 13.47
N SER A 221 10.49 -11.49 12.93
CA SER A 221 10.33 -12.91 13.15
C SER A 221 10.38 -13.25 14.64
N ALA A 222 11.42 -12.80 15.35
CA ALA A 222 11.57 -13.00 16.79
C ALA A 222 10.39 -12.41 17.60
N ARG A 223 9.89 -11.24 17.20
CA ARG A 223 8.71 -10.63 17.84
C ARG A 223 7.46 -11.50 17.69
N LEU A 224 7.30 -12.16 16.55
CA LEU A 224 6.13 -12.97 16.20
C LEU A 224 6.23 -14.43 16.67
N GLU A 225 7.32 -14.88 17.29
CA GLU A 225 7.44 -16.25 17.83
C GLU A 225 6.47 -16.54 18.97
N GLY A 226 6.10 -15.54 19.76
CA GLY A 226 5.24 -15.69 20.95
C GLY A 226 3.90 -14.97 20.88
N GLN A 227 3.60 -14.26 19.79
CA GLN A 227 2.36 -13.49 19.65
C GLN A 227 1.84 -13.52 18.21
N ARG A 228 0.51 -13.38 18.03
CA ARG A 228 -0.12 -13.53 16.71
C ARG A 228 0.11 -12.32 15.81
N TYR A 229 0.01 -11.11 16.35
CA TYR A 229 0.11 -9.84 15.64
C TYR A 229 1.32 -9.04 16.13
N LEU A 230 1.69 -7.98 15.39
CA LEU A 230 2.86 -7.17 15.72
C LEU A 230 2.71 -6.40 17.04
N VAL A 231 1.51 -5.91 17.33
CA VAL A 231 1.21 -5.16 18.56
C VAL A 231 -0.15 -5.57 19.08
N GLY A 232 -0.20 -6.00 20.35
CA GLY A 232 -1.43 -6.44 21.00
C GLY A 232 -2.01 -7.74 20.44
N ASP A 233 -3.30 -7.97 20.72
CA ASP A 233 -3.99 -9.24 20.44
C ASP A 233 -4.93 -9.17 19.22
N THR A 234 -4.93 -8.04 18.51
CA THR A 234 -5.76 -7.77 17.32
C THR A 234 -4.91 -7.17 16.22
N ILE A 235 -5.44 -7.16 14.99
CA ILE A 235 -4.81 -6.44 13.88
C ILE A 235 -4.75 -4.95 14.18
N THR A 236 -3.58 -4.35 13.92
CA THR A 236 -3.34 -2.92 14.05
C THR A 236 -2.76 -2.33 12.75
N GLU A 237 -2.56 -1.02 12.72
CA GLU A 237 -1.82 -0.33 11.64
C GLU A 237 -0.45 -0.96 11.37
N ALA A 238 0.22 -1.51 12.39
CA ALA A 238 1.52 -2.15 12.23
C ALA A 238 1.43 -3.37 11.30
N ASP A 239 0.41 -4.21 11.47
CA ASP A 239 0.17 -5.39 10.65
C ASP A 239 -0.18 -5.01 9.21
N VAL A 240 -1.03 -3.99 9.02
CA VAL A 240 -1.39 -3.48 7.69
C VAL A 240 -0.14 -2.99 6.94
N ARG A 241 0.71 -2.22 7.62
CA ARG A 241 1.91 -1.63 7.01
C ARG A 241 2.98 -2.64 6.63
N LEU A 242 3.15 -3.70 7.40
CA LEU A 242 4.08 -4.76 7.08
C LEU A 242 3.54 -5.68 5.99
N PHE A 243 2.26 -6.05 6.07
CA PHE A 243 1.63 -7.02 5.15
C PHE A 243 1.84 -6.65 3.67
N THR A 244 1.67 -5.39 3.31
CA THR A 244 1.75 -4.97 1.91
C THR A 244 3.14 -5.23 1.28
N THR A 245 4.21 -5.19 2.08
CA THR A 245 5.55 -5.59 1.65
C THR A 245 5.68 -7.11 1.60
N LEU A 246 5.20 -7.83 2.61
CA LEU A 246 5.28 -9.29 2.64
C LEU A 246 4.51 -9.93 1.47
N ALA A 247 3.33 -9.42 1.12
CA ALA A 247 2.53 -9.90 -0.01
C ALA A 247 3.26 -9.79 -1.36
N ARG A 248 4.20 -8.86 -1.48
CA ARG A 248 5.01 -8.62 -2.69
C ARG A 248 6.38 -9.31 -2.66
N PHE A 249 6.77 -9.89 -1.53
CA PHE A 249 8.15 -10.32 -1.31
C PHE A 249 8.59 -11.39 -2.31
N ASP A 250 7.92 -12.53 -2.37
CA ASP A 250 8.30 -13.63 -3.25
C ASP A 250 7.96 -13.34 -4.72
N ALA A 251 6.88 -12.58 -4.97
CA ALA A 251 6.44 -12.24 -6.32
C ALA A 251 7.36 -11.21 -7.00
N VAL A 252 7.99 -10.33 -6.21
CA VAL A 252 8.75 -9.19 -6.73
C VAL A 252 10.09 -9.03 -6.02
N TYR A 253 10.11 -8.72 -4.73
CA TYR A 253 11.31 -8.20 -4.07
C TYR A 253 12.45 -9.21 -4.00
N HIS A 254 12.16 -10.48 -3.82
CA HIS A 254 13.17 -11.54 -3.80
C HIS A 254 13.96 -11.60 -5.12
N GLY A 255 13.28 -11.60 -6.26
CA GLY A 255 13.93 -11.69 -7.57
C GLY A 255 14.32 -10.33 -8.14
N HIS A 256 13.33 -9.47 -8.36
CA HIS A 256 13.47 -8.19 -9.05
C HIS A 256 14.38 -7.21 -8.29
N PHE A 257 14.20 -7.11 -6.98
CA PHE A 257 14.99 -6.24 -6.09
C PHE A 257 16.17 -6.94 -5.41
N LYS A 258 16.42 -8.20 -5.74
CA LYS A 258 17.55 -8.98 -5.19
C LYS A 258 17.53 -9.12 -3.65
N CYS A 259 16.36 -9.04 -3.01
CA CYS A 259 16.19 -9.29 -1.58
C CYS A 259 16.20 -10.80 -1.31
N ASN A 260 17.31 -11.48 -1.60
CA ASN A 260 17.33 -12.91 -1.89
C ASN A 260 18.10 -13.78 -0.90
N ARG A 261 18.25 -13.38 0.38
CA ARG A 261 18.75 -14.27 1.43
C ARG A 261 17.89 -15.53 1.56
N ALA A 262 16.58 -15.33 1.54
CA ALA A 262 15.55 -16.36 1.55
C ALA A 262 14.27 -15.78 0.96
N LYS A 263 13.42 -16.63 0.39
CA LYS A 263 12.04 -16.27 0.08
C LYS A 263 11.25 -16.07 1.37
N LEU A 264 10.17 -15.31 1.34
CA LEU A 264 9.24 -15.23 2.46
C LEU A 264 8.70 -16.63 2.83
N SER A 265 8.41 -17.45 1.82
CA SER A 265 7.95 -18.83 1.99
C SER A 265 8.98 -19.78 2.65
N GLU A 266 10.23 -19.38 2.74
CA GLU A 266 11.33 -20.09 3.41
C GLU A 266 11.59 -19.55 4.83
N MET A 267 10.88 -18.50 5.28
CA MET A 267 10.95 -17.91 6.63
C MET A 267 9.72 -18.33 7.45
N PRO A 268 9.76 -19.42 8.22
CA PRO A 268 8.55 -20.11 8.71
C PRO A 268 7.61 -19.21 9.53
N VAL A 269 8.16 -18.38 10.44
CA VAL A 269 7.36 -17.48 11.30
C VAL A 269 6.70 -16.39 10.46
N LEU A 270 7.47 -15.70 9.63
CA LEU A 270 6.96 -14.63 8.76
C LEU A 270 5.98 -15.17 7.71
N TRP A 271 6.25 -16.36 7.18
CA TRP A 271 5.35 -16.99 6.21
C TRP A 271 4.01 -17.39 6.84
N ALA A 272 4.02 -17.95 8.05
CA ALA A 272 2.79 -18.24 8.78
C ALA A 272 2.00 -16.95 9.07
N TYR A 273 2.67 -15.89 9.53
CA TYR A 273 2.06 -14.60 9.79
C TYR A 273 1.49 -13.94 8.53
N ALA A 274 2.23 -13.94 7.43
CA ALA A 274 1.76 -13.38 6.17
C ALA A 274 0.51 -14.10 5.65
N ARG A 275 0.44 -15.44 5.80
CA ARG A 275 -0.75 -16.23 5.43
C ARG A 275 -1.93 -15.98 6.37
N ASP A 276 -1.71 -15.80 7.66
CA ASP A 276 -2.76 -15.46 8.62
C ASP A 276 -3.45 -14.14 8.21
N LEU A 277 -2.65 -13.11 7.92
CA LEU A 277 -3.18 -11.85 7.42
C LEU A 277 -3.84 -12.00 6.05
N PHE A 278 -3.20 -12.68 5.11
CA PHE A 278 -3.75 -12.85 3.75
C PHE A 278 -5.12 -13.54 3.76
N GLN A 279 -5.31 -14.54 4.62
CA GLN A 279 -6.56 -15.28 4.77
C GLN A 279 -7.61 -14.53 5.59
N THR A 280 -7.22 -13.41 6.18
CA THR A 280 -8.14 -12.52 6.91
C THR A 280 -8.85 -11.59 5.94
N PRO A 281 -10.21 -11.53 5.94
CA PRO A 281 -10.97 -10.60 5.12
C PRO A 281 -10.50 -9.16 5.25
N GLY A 282 -10.32 -8.46 4.14
CA GLY A 282 -9.75 -7.11 4.05
C GLY A 282 -8.30 -7.09 3.56
N PHE A 283 -7.59 -8.20 3.57
CA PHE A 283 -6.18 -8.28 3.16
C PHE A 283 -6.00 -8.98 1.80
N GLY A 284 -6.20 -10.29 1.74
CA GLY A 284 -6.01 -11.07 0.52
C GLY A 284 -7.01 -10.69 -0.57
N ASP A 285 -8.24 -10.35 -0.21
CA ASP A 285 -9.30 -9.89 -1.09
C ASP A 285 -9.03 -8.50 -1.72
N THR A 286 -8.04 -7.77 -1.22
CA THR A 286 -7.55 -6.51 -1.82
C THR A 286 -6.26 -6.68 -2.64
N THR A 287 -5.67 -7.89 -2.65
CA THR A 287 -4.35 -8.15 -3.25
C THR A 287 -4.49 -8.62 -4.69
N ASP A 288 -3.95 -7.87 -5.63
CA ASP A 288 -3.93 -8.16 -7.07
C ASP A 288 -2.50 -8.54 -7.52
N PHE A 289 -2.21 -9.84 -7.55
CA PHE A 289 -0.87 -10.32 -7.93
C PHE A 289 -0.51 -10.04 -9.39
N THR A 290 -1.50 -9.95 -10.28
CA THR A 290 -1.27 -9.61 -11.69
C THR A 290 -0.79 -8.18 -11.82
N ASP A 291 -1.51 -7.22 -11.21
CA ASP A 291 -1.11 -5.82 -11.23
C ASP A 291 0.22 -5.60 -10.52
N ILE A 292 0.44 -6.25 -9.38
CA ILE A 292 1.72 -6.20 -8.65
C ILE A 292 2.87 -6.60 -9.57
N LYS A 293 2.82 -7.79 -10.18
CA LYS A 293 3.93 -8.25 -11.03
C LYS A 293 4.10 -7.38 -12.27
N ARG A 294 3.01 -7.04 -12.95
CA ARG A 294 3.07 -6.18 -14.14
C ARG A 294 3.74 -4.84 -13.84
N HIS A 295 3.36 -4.17 -12.76
CA HIS A 295 3.95 -2.88 -12.41
C HIS A 295 5.48 -2.99 -12.32
N TYR A 296 5.96 -3.82 -11.41
CA TYR A 296 7.40 -3.86 -11.13
C TYR A 296 8.22 -4.33 -12.33
N TYR A 297 7.75 -5.32 -13.07
CA TYR A 297 8.53 -5.89 -14.17
C TYR A 297 8.38 -5.14 -15.50
N GLU A 298 7.28 -4.43 -15.74
CA GLU A 298 7.06 -3.67 -16.95
C GLU A 298 7.52 -2.20 -16.83
N VAL A 299 7.54 -1.62 -15.63
CA VAL A 299 7.83 -0.19 -15.40
C VAL A 299 9.32 0.06 -15.10
N HIS A 300 9.96 -0.77 -14.28
CA HIS A 300 11.36 -0.59 -13.90
C HIS A 300 12.31 -1.11 -14.99
N THR A 301 12.38 -0.40 -16.10
CA THR A 301 13.12 -0.84 -17.30
C THR A 301 14.64 -0.74 -17.17
N ASP A 302 15.15 0.02 -16.23
CA ASP A 302 16.56 0.05 -15.83
C ASP A 302 17.02 -1.22 -15.10
N ILE A 303 16.08 -1.94 -14.46
CA ILE A 303 16.34 -3.22 -13.79
C ILE A 303 15.93 -4.40 -14.69
N ASN A 304 14.79 -4.28 -15.39
CA ASN A 304 14.21 -5.32 -16.25
C ASN A 304 13.92 -4.78 -17.67
N PRO A 305 14.95 -4.55 -18.49
CA PRO A 305 14.78 -3.92 -19.81
C PRO A 305 13.93 -4.74 -20.80
N THR A 306 13.82 -6.05 -20.60
CA THR A 306 13.02 -6.95 -21.45
C THR A 306 11.53 -6.87 -21.15
N LYS A 307 11.11 -6.29 -20.03
CA LYS A 307 9.72 -6.25 -19.53
C LYS A 307 9.07 -7.64 -19.37
N VAL A 308 9.87 -8.69 -19.28
CA VAL A 308 9.35 -10.05 -19.06
C VAL A 308 8.83 -10.16 -17.63
N VAL A 309 7.56 -10.55 -17.48
CA VAL A 309 6.88 -10.76 -16.21
C VAL A 309 6.99 -12.24 -15.81
N PRO A 310 7.55 -12.59 -14.64
CA PRO A 310 7.69 -13.98 -14.23
C PRO A 310 6.34 -14.64 -13.93
N LEU A 311 6.23 -15.95 -14.17
CA LEU A 311 5.00 -16.72 -13.90
C LEU A 311 4.80 -16.98 -12.40
N GLY A 312 5.86 -17.33 -11.67
CA GLY A 312 5.80 -17.60 -10.23
C GLY A 312 5.62 -16.35 -9.35
N PRO A 313 5.52 -16.54 -8.04
CA PRO A 313 5.49 -17.82 -7.33
C PRO A 313 4.16 -18.58 -7.46
N ASP A 314 4.11 -19.84 -6.97
CA ASP A 314 2.85 -20.59 -6.82
C ASP A 314 2.00 -19.93 -5.72
N LEU A 315 0.92 -19.30 -6.14
CA LEU A 315 0.03 -18.55 -5.24
C LEU A 315 -0.81 -19.46 -4.34
N TRP A 316 -1.05 -20.72 -4.70
CA TRP A 316 -1.83 -21.66 -3.86
C TRP A 316 -1.20 -21.92 -2.49
N ASN A 317 0.10 -21.64 -2.36
CA ASN A 317 0.76 -21.73 -1.06
C ASN A 317 0.22 -20.74 -0.01
N TRP A 318 -0.41 -19.62 -0.44
CA TRP A 318 -1.08 -18.67 0.46
C TRP A 318 -2.35 -19.25 1.10
N ALA A 319 -2.96 -20.27 0.49
CA ALA A 319 -4.16 -20.93 1.01
C ALA A 319 -3.86 -22.02 2.07
N ARG A 320 -2.58 -22.37 2.28
CA ARG A 320 -2.21 -23.38 3.28
C ARG A 320 -2.51 -22.89 4.70
N PRO A 321 -2.90 -23.78 5.63
CA PRO A 321 -3.11 -23.42 7.03
C PRO A 321 -1.90 -22.70 7.62
N HIS A 322 -2.12 -21.62 8.35
CA HIS A 322 -1.05 -20.82 8.96
C HIS A 322 -0.71 -21.23 10.38
N GLY A 323 -1.66 -21.82 11.14
CA GLY A 323 -1.44 -22.36 12.47
C GLY A 323 -1.19 -21.32 13.57
N ARG A 324 -1.41 -20.04 13.30
CA ARG A 324 -1.13 -18.96 14.27
C ARG A 324 -2.24 -18.76 15.30
N GLU A 325 -3.37 -19.44 15.15
CA GLU A 325 -4.47 -19.46 16.13
C GLU A 325 -4.00 -19.95 17.52
N VAL A 326 -2.93 -20.74 17.57
CA VAL A 326 -2.34 -21.25 18.81
C VAL A 326 -1.86 -20.15 19.77
N PHE A 327 -1.54 -18.97 19.25
CA PHE A 327 -1.12 -17.82 20.06
C PHE A 327 -2.30 -17.07 20.68
N GLY A 328 -3.54 -17.47 20.39
CA GLY A 328 -4.71 -16.67 20.75
C GLY A 328 -4.84 -15.42 19.87
N GLY A 329 -5.51 -14.40 20.41
CA GLY A 329 -5.81 -13.18 19.65
C GLY A 329 -6.90 -13.39 18.59
N ARG A 330 -7.60 -12.32 18.27
CA ARG A 330 -8.67 -12.34 17.27
C ARG A 330 -8.45 -11.21 16.28
N PRO A 331 -8.50 -11.46 14.95
CA PRO A 331 -8.21 -10.44 13.94
C PRO A 331 -8.94 -9.12 14.18
N PHE A 332 -10.20 -9.20 14.55
CA PHE A 332 -11.08 -8.04 14.71
C PHE A 332 -11.43 -7.72 16.19
N GLY A 333 -10.75 -8.34 17.15
CA GLY A 333 -11.07 -8.21 18.57
C GLY A 333 -12.48 -8.72 18.88
N ASP A 334 -13.31 -7.88 19.49
CA ASP A 334 -14.73 -8.16 19.72
C ASP A 334 -15.62 -7.82 18.51
N GLY A 335 -15.00 -7.29 17.45
CA GLY A 335 -15.69 -6.95 16.21
C GLY A 335 -15.92 -8.14 15.28
N THR A 336 -16.26 -7.84 14.03
CA THR A 336 -16.61 -8.82 13.00
C THR A 336 -15.77 -8.60 11.74
N PRO A 337 -15.60 -9.61 10.87
CA PRO A 337 -14.98 -9.40 9.57
C PRO A 337 -15.84 -8.51 8.67
N PRO A 338 -15.24 -7.77 7.71
CA PRO A 338 -16.02 -7.11 6.66
C PRO A 338 -16.74 -8.15 5.79
N GLY A 339 -17.89 -7.78 5.23
CA GLY A 339 -18.59 -8.56 4.22
C GLY A 339 -17.82 -8.64 2.89
N PRO A 340 -18.37 -9.14 1.77
CA PRO A 340 -17.74 -9.13 0.46
C PRO A 340 -17.44 -7.70 -0.02
N PRO A 341 -16.36 -7.48 -0.82
CA PRO A 341 -16.11 -6.18 -1.43
C PRO A 341 -17.24 -5.82 -2.41
N ALA A 342 -17.46 -4.52 -2.62
CA ALA A 342 -18.41 -4.02 -3.60
C ALA A 342 -18.09 -4.58 -5.01
N GLU A 343 -19.10 -4.77 -5.86
CA GLU A 343 -18.96 -5.43 -7.16
C GLU A 343 -17.86 -4.79 -8.05
N GLY A 344 -17.82 -3.48 -8.12
CA GLY A 344 -16.81 -2.73 -8.89
C GLY A 344 -15.41 -2.70 -8.25
N GLU A 345 -15.26 -3.23 -7.04
CA GLU A 345 -13.99 -3.22 -6.29
C GLU A 345 -13.38 -4.61 -6.12
N LYS A 346 -14.05 -5.66 -6.55
CA LYS A 346 -13.55 -7.04 -6.48
C LYS A 346 -12.27 -7.21 -7.29
N VAL A 347 -11.32 -7.94 -6.72
CA VAL A 347 -10.21 -8.51 -7.48
C VAL A 347 -10.69 -9.82 -8.12
N SER A 348 -10.58 -9.95 -9.44
CA SER A 348 -11.07 -11.13 -10.13
C SER A 348 -10.20 -12.37 -9.88
N PHE A 349 -10.77 -13.54 -10.12
CA PHE A 349 -10.06 -14.82 -10.01
C PHE A 349 -8.81 -14.88 -10.90
N GLU A 350 -8.84 -14.32 -12.12
CA GLU A 350 -7.67 -14.28 -13.01
C GLU A 350 -6.51 -13.48 -12.45
N ARG A 351 -6.80 -12.54 -11.55
CA ARG A 351 -5.81 -11.65 -10.91
C ARG A 351 -5.32 -12.17 -9.56
N ASN A 352 -6.20 -12.89 -8.87
CA ASN A 352 -5.90 -13.59 -7.65
C ASN A 352 -6.72 -14.89 -7.59
N PRO A 353 -6.14 -16.03 -7.96
CA PRO A 353 -6.85 -17.31 -8.08
C PRO A 353 -7.31 -17.89 -6.72
N LEU A 354 -7.00 -17.22 -5.62
CA LEU A 354 -7.41 -17.62 -4.27
C LEU A 354 -8.74 -16.99 -3.85
N LEU A 355 -9.37 -16.18 -4.73
CA LEU A 355 -10.64 -15.52 -4.45
C LEU A 355 -11.80 -16.21 -5.17
N GLY A 356 -12.95 -16.28 -4.49
CA GLY A 356 -14.21 -16.75 -5.06
C GLY A 356 -14.90 -15.69 -5.93
N LEU A 357 -16.05 -16.05 -6.52
CA LEU A 357 -16.87 -15.13 -7.31
C LEU A 357 -17.42 -13.96 -6.49
N ASP A 358 -17.53 -14.12 -5.18
CA ASP A 358 -17.89 -13.06 -4.23
C ASP A 358 -16.69 -12.13 -3.90
N GLY A 359 -15.50 -12.41 -4.42
CA GLY A 359 -14.29 -11.66 -4.17
C GLY A 359 -13.66 -11.96 -2.80
N MET A 360 -14.18 -12.96 -2.07
CA MET A 360 -13.63 -13.37 -0.78
C MET A 360 -12.63 -14.51 -0.95
N PHE A 361 -11.73 -14.66 0.03
CA PHE A 361 -10.78 -15.76 0.06
C PHE A 361 -11.49 -17.13 0.09
N ILE A 362 -11.11 -18.02 -0.82
CA ILE A 362 -11.61 -19.40 -0.87
C ILE A 362 -10.92 -20.18 0.25
N ARG A 363 -11.68 -20.53 1.28
CA ARG A 363 -11.18 -21.45 2.30
C ARG A 363 -11.17 -22.86 1.71
N GLY A 364 -9.98 -23.46 1.66
CA GLY A 364 -9.78 -24.83 1.22
C GLY A 364 -10.38 -25.86 2.17
#